data_9e2243e5d5cd7d8e58e52387ba3ce0b3
#
_entry.id   9e2243e5d5cd7d8e58e52387ba3ce0b3
#
_cell.length_a   1.000
_cell.length_b   1.000
_cell.length_c   1.000
_cell.angle_alpha   90.00
_cell.angle_beta   90.00
_cell.angle_gamma   90.00
#
_symmetry.space_group_name_H-M   'P 1'
#
loop_
_entity.id
_entity.type
_entity.pdbx_description
1 polymer ?
#
loop_
_entity_poly.entity_id
_entity_poly.type
_entity_poly.pdbx_seq_one_letter_code
_entity_poly.pdbx_strand_id
1 'polypeptide(L)'
;MKNVLNADPNVWNVPNQKSVIHISAAIGNKNNSSPDQEVKVSLTFGLAIATLAQSLGHISGAHLNPAVTFGMLASCQISLFKAVMYVVAQMLGSALASGIVYGARPSTTDALGLNALNGVTPSQGVGIELLATFQLVLCVIAVTDKRRRDVTGSAPLAIGLSVCLGHLAAISYTGCGINPARSFGPALILSDFTNHWVYWVGPMCGGLAAALIYDFLLFPKYDDFPERMKVLVSGPAGNYDVNGGTDNATVEMTSK
;
A
#
# COMPACT_ATOMS: atom_id res chain seq x y z
N MET A 1 2.32 27.66 14.99
CA MET A 1 2.38 26.55 15.95
C MET A 1 1.03 25.85 16.22
N LYS A 2 -0.12 26.47 15.96
CA LYS A 2 -1.46 25.84 16.15
C LYS A 2 -1.86 24.81 15.07
N ASN A 3 -1.23 24.78 13.91
CA ASN A 3 -1.58 23.87 12.81
C ASN A 3 -0.86 22.51 12.83
N VAL A 4 0.05 22.27 13.77
CA VAL A 4 0.79 21.00 13.89
C VAL A 4 0.03 19.99 14.75
N LEU A 5 -0.94 20.42 15.55
CA LEU A 5 -1.67 19.57 16.50
C LEU A 5 -3.00 19.01 15.95
N ASN A 6 -3.39 19.37 14.73
CA ASN A 6 -4.52 18.72 14.04
C ASN A 6 -4.04 17.50 13.23
N ALA A 7 -3.22 16.65 13.85
CA ALA A 7 -2.99 15.32 13.32
C ALA A 7 -4.33 14.58 13.33
N ASP A 8 -4.79 14.17 12.14
CA ASP A 8 -5.96 13.33 11.98
C ASP A 8 -5.85 12.15 12.97
N PRO A 9 -6.73 12.03 13.97
CA PRO A 9 -6.65 10.97 14.97
C PRO A 9 -6.71 9.57 14.36
N ASN A 10 -7.12 9.45 13.09
CA ASN A 10 -7.21 8.19 12.37
C ASN A 10 -5.88 7.71 11.76
N VAL A 11 -4.81 8.50 11.83
CA VAL A 11 -3.48 8.09 11.36
C VAL A 11 -2.99 6.81 12.05
N TRP A 12 -3.39 6.58 13.30
CA TRP A 12 -2.93 5.47 14.13
C TRP A 12 -3.75 4.17 14.02
N ASN A 13 -4.90 4.20 13.35
CA ASN A 13 -5.91 3.14 13.53
C ASN A 13 -5.81 1.90 12.63
N VAL A 14 -4.76 1.69 11.80
CA VAL A 14 -4.90 0.68 10.74
C VAL A 14 -3.78 -0.34 10.50
N PRO A 15 -2.77 -0.56 11.34
CA PRO A 15 -1.66 -1.38 10.88
C PRO A 15 -1.79 -2.90 11.00
N ASN A 16 -2.57 -3.41 11.95
CA ASN A 16 -2.30 -4.75 12.47
C ASN A 16 -2.96 -5.94 11.75
N GLN A 17 -4.17 -5.78 11.23
CA GLN A 17 -4.90 -6.93 10.67
C GLN A 17 -4.31 -7.44 9.34
N LYS A 18 -3.84 -6.55 8.48
CA LYS A 18 -3.31 -6.91 7.16
C LYS A 18 -2.11 -7.86 7.27
N SER A 19 -1.15 -7.48 8.09
CA SER A 19 0.10 -8.24 8.19
C SER A 19 -0.11 -9.62 8.79
N VAL A 20 -1.03 -9.78 9.74
CA VAL A 20 -1.37 -11.09 10.31
C VAL A 20 -1.91 -12.04 9.24
N ILE A 21 -2.88 -11.60 8.45
CA ILE A 21 -3.49 -12.42 7.39
C ILE A 21 -2.45 -12.78 6.31
N HIS A 22 -1.66 -11.81 5.87
CA HIS A 22 -0.66 -12.00 4.83
C HIS A 22 0.44 -12.97 5.28
N ILE A 23 0.99 -12.75 6.48
CA ILE A 23 2.04 -13.60 7.01
C ILE A 23 1.50 -15.02 7.24
N SER A 24 0.28 -15.15 7.78
CA SER A 24 -0.35 -16.46 7.97
C SER A 24 -0.57 -17.22 6.65
N ALA A 25 -0.94 -16.51 5.57
CA ALA A 25 -1.11 -17.12 4.26
C ALA A 25 0.21 -17.59 3.63
N ALA A 26 1.29 -16.83 3.88
CA ALA A 26 2.62 -17.15 3.38
C ALA A 26 3.33 -18.25 4.20
N ILE A 27 2.78 -18.62 5.35
CA ILE A 27 3.28 -19.77 6.12
C ILE A 27 2.89 -21.04 5.36
N GLY A 28 3.86 -21.63 4.67
CA GLY A 28 3.76 -22.96 4.11
C GLY A 28 4.26 -23.99 5.12
N ASN A 29 3.79 -25.20 5.05
CA ASN A 29 4.48 -26.32 5.67
C ASN A 29 5.71 -26.65 4.83
N LYS A 30 6.91 -26.80 5.42
CA LYS A 30 8.15 -27.20 4.71
C LYS A 30 7.98 -28.44 3.82
N ASN A 31 7.00 -29.25 4.13
CA ASN A 31 6.66 -30.46 3.36
C ASN A 31 5.57 -30.22 2.31
N ASN A 32 5.04 -29.00 2.19
CA ASN A 32 3.94 -28.70 1.30
C ASN A 32 4.46 -27.95 0.07
N SER A 33 5.22 -28.64 -0.76
CA SER A 33 5.57 -28.20 -2.11
C SER A 33 4.39 -28.38 -3.07
N SER A 34 3.14 -28.07 -2.63
CA SER A 34 2.00 -28.19 -3.50
C SER A 34 2.08 -27.08 -4.57
N PRO A 35 1.84 -27.39 -5.84
CA PRO A 35 1.82 -26.41 -6.93
C PRO A 35 0.84 -25.26 -6.66
N ASP A 36 -0.17 -25.49 -5.81
CA ASP A 36 -1.24 -24.54 -5.49
C ASP A 36 -0.85 -23.51 -4.42
N GLN A 37 0.30 -23.65 -3.76
CA GLN A 37 0.69 -22.76 -2.66
C GLN A 37 0.85 -21.30 -3.14
N GLU A 38 1.46 -21.08 -4.29
CA GLU A 38 1.63 -19.73 -4.84
C GLU A 38 0.29 -19.08 -5.20
N VAL A 39 -0.65 -19.86 -5.75
CA VAL A 39 -2.00 -19.38 -6.07
C VAL A 39 -2.75 -19.03 -4.78
N LYS A 40 -2.71 -19.90 -3.78
CA LYS A 40 -3.31 -19.67 -2.46
C LYS A 40 -2.78 -18.39 -1.83
N VAL A 41 -1.47 -18.22 -1.79
CA VAL A 41 -0.82 -17.03 -1.22
C VAL A 41 -1.24 -15.79 -2.00
N SER A 42 -1.16 -15.82 -3.33
CA SER A 42 -1.49 -14.69 -4.20
C SER A 42 -2.93 -14.23 -4.01
N LEU A 43 -3.88 -15.16 -4.00
CA LEU A 43 -5.30 -14.87 -3.77
C LEU A 43 -5.52 -14.30 -2.37
N THR A 44 -4.90 -14.89 -1.34
CA THR A 44 -5.06 -14.42 0.04
C THR A 44 -4.54 -13.00 0.20
N PHE A 45 -3.37 -12.67 -0.37
CA PHE A 45 -2.84 -11.31 -0.36
C PHE A 45 -3.77 -10.34 -1.06
N GLY A 46 -4.22 -10.69 -2.27
CA GLY A 46 -5.11 -9.83 -3.03
C GLY A 46 -6.46 -9.58 -2.34
N LEU A 47 -7.11 -10.63 -1.87
CA LEU A 47 -8.40 -10.54 -1.18
C LEU A 47 -8.29 -9.79 0.16
N ALA A 48 -7.20 -9.99 0.92
CA ALA A 48 -6.97 -9.26 2.16
C ALA A 48 -6.80 -7.76 1.88
N ILE A 49 -6.07 -7.37 0.82
CA ILE A 49 -5.98 -5.95 0.42
C ILE A 49 -7.33 -5.41 0.00
N ALA A 50 -8.09 -6.12 -0.84
CA ALA A 50 -9.42 -5.69 -1.27
C ALA A 50 -10.33 -5.44 -0.05
N THR A 51 -10.38 -6.40 0.87
CA THR A 51 -11.21 -6.33 2.08
C THR A 51 -10.80 -5.15 2.97
N LEU A 52 -9.51 -4.98 3.24
CA LEU A 52 -9.02 -3.91 4.10
C LEU A 52 -9.16 -2.53 3.45
N ALA A 53 -8.89 -2.42 2.16
CA ALA A 53 -9.10 -1.17 1.43
C ALA A 53 -10.59 -0.78 1.41
N GLN A 54 -11.49 -1.75 1.25
CA GLN A 54 -12.94 -1.52 1.32
C GLN A 54 -13.38 -1.09 2.72
N SER A 55 -12.84 -1.73 3.76
CA SER A 55 -13.26 -1.49 5.16
C SER A 55 -12.67 -0.21 5.76
N LEU A 56 -11.47 0.18 5.36
CA LEU A 56 -10.67 1.21 6.01
C LEU A 56 -10.30 2.39 5.08
N GLY A 57 -10.56 2.25 3.78
CA GLY A 57 -10.18 3.24 2.79
C GLY A 57 -10.82 4.61 3.05
N HIS A 58 -12.09 4.63 3.45
CA HIS A 58 -12.81 5.85 3.78
C HIS A 58 -12.32 6.52 5.09
N ILE A 59 -11.63 5.79 5.97
CA ILE A 59 -11.11 6.30 7.23
C ILE A 59 -9.70 6.88 7.05
N SER A 60 -8.79 6.09 6.45
CA SER A 60 -7.36 6.43 6.41
C SER A 60 -6.77 6.47 4.99
N GLY A 61 -7.56 6.19 3.96
CA GLY A 61 -7.02 5.95 2.62
C GLY A 61 -6.40 4.56 2.43
N ALA A 62 -6.21 3.79 3.53
CA ALA A 62 -5.73 2.41 3.55
C ALA A 62 -4.53 2.13 2.63
N HIS A 63 -3.47 2.95 2.69
CA HIS A 63 -2.27 2.75 1.87
C HIS A 63 -1.61 1.41 2.13
N LEU A 64 -1.49 1.03 3.41
CA LEU A 64 -1.03 -0.29 3.89
C LEU A 64 0.36 -0.72 3.36
N ASN A 65 1.10 0.18 2.73
CA ASN A 65 2.34 -0.12 2.01
C ASN A 65 3.19 1.15 1.88
N PRO A 66 4.45 1.16 2.33
CA PRO A 66 5.34 2.32 2.15
C PRO A 66 5.54 2.74 0.69
N ALA A 67 5.61 1.79 -0.25
CA ALA A 67 5.78 2.12 -1.67
C ALA A 67 4.52 2.78 -2.26
N VAL A 68 3.31 2.34 -1.87
CA VAL A 68 2.05 3.03 -2.20
C VAL A 68 2.05 4.43 -1.57
N THR A 69 2.41 4.55 -0.29
CA THR A 69 2.47 5.83 0.40
C THR A 69 3.43 6.79 -0.29
N PHE A 70 4.58 6.31 -0.72
CA PHE A 70 5.57 7.10 -1.46
C PHE A 70 5.07 7.51 -2.85
N GLY A 71 4.42 6.62 -3.59
CA GLY A 71 3.79 6.94 -4.87
C GLY A 71 2.72 8.02 -4.72
N MET A 72 1.86 7.93 -3.70
CA MET A 72 0.84 8.94 -3.40
C MET A 72 1.45 10.29 -2.98
N LEU A 73 2.58 10.26 -2.26
CA LEU A 73 3.35 11.45 -1.93
C LEU A 73 3.94 12.09 -3.18
N ALA A 74 4.57 11.29 -4.06
CA ALA A 74 5.14 11.77 -5.32
C ALA A 74 4.09 12.36 -6.26
N SER A 75 2.86 11.81 -6.23
CA SER A 75 1.69 12.34 -6.94
C SER A 75 1.01 13.53 -6.24
N CYS A 76 1.61 14.06 -5.16
CA CYS A 76 1.10 15.17 -4.35
C CYS A 76 -0.34 14.95 -3.84
N GLN A 77 -0.68 13.73 -3.46
CA GLN A 77 -2.02 13.39 -2.95
C GLN A 77 -2.07 13.36 -1.41
N ILE A 78 -0.93 13.37 -0.74
CA ILE A 78 -0.82 13.44 0.72
C ILE A 78 0.32 14.38 1.11
N SER A 79 0.30 14.88 2.36
CA SER A 79 1.39 15.68 2.90
C SER A 79 2.58 14.79 3.31
N LEU A 80 3.78 15.39 3.32
CA LEU A 80 4.99 14.72 3.76
C LEU A 80 4.85 14.20 5.20
N PHE A 81 4.29 15.01 6.10
CA PHE A 81 4.07 14.59 7.49
C PHE A 81 3.17 13.34 7.57
N LYS A 82 2.05 13.33 6.85
CA LYS A 82 1.14 12.18 6.80
C LYS A 82 1.84 10.94 6.20
N ALA A 83 2.67 11.12 5.17
CA ALA A 83 3.43 10.02 4.58
C ALA A 83 4.40 9.38 5.57
N VAL A 84 5.17 10.20 6.31
CA VAL A 84 6.09 9.72 7.35
C VAL A 84 5.34 8.94 8.44
N MET A 85 4.25 9.50 8.96
CA MET A 85 3.44 8.84 9.98
C MET A 85 2.86 7.51 9.50
N TYR A 86 2.44 7.44 8.23
CA TYR A 86 1.95 6.19 7.61
C TYR A 86 3.06 5.14 7.54
N VAL A 87 4.25 5.51 7.07
CA VAL A 87 5.36 4.56 6.99
C VAL A 87 5.73 4.04 8.38
N VAL A 88 5.84 4.90 9.40
CA VAL A 88 6.11 4.49 10.78
C VAL A 88 5.04 3.51 11.28
N ALA A 89 3.76 3.84 11.12
CA ALA A 89 2.67 2.96 11.54
C ALA A 89 2.66 1.62 10.78
N GLN A 90 2.98 1.62 9.49
CA GLN A 90 3.08 0.41 8.66
C GLN A 90 4.23 -0.49 9.12
N MET A 91 5.38 0.08 9.45
CA MET A 91 6.54 -0.67 9.93
C MET A 91 6.27 -1.29 11.31
N LEU A 92 5.77 -0.50 12.26
CA LEU A 92 5.42 -0.99 13.60
C LEU A 92 4.31 -2.06 13.53
N GLY A 93 3.28 -1.83 12.73
CA GLY A 93 2.20 -2.78 12.52
C GLY A 93 2.68 -4.11 11.91
N SER A 94 3.61 -4.05 10.96
CA SER A 94 4.17 -5.26 10.36
C SER A 94 5.03 -6.04 11.37
N ALA A 95 5.85 -5.37 12.15
CA ALA A 95 6.66 -6.00 13.20
C ALA A 95 5.77 -6.70 14.24
N LEU A 96 4.74 -6.01 14.75
CA LEU A 96 3.80 -6.55 15.71
C LEU A 96 3.04 -7.76 15.14
N ALA A 97 2.52 -7.65 13.93
CA ALA A 97 1.81 -8.74 13.27
C ALA A 97 2.70 -9.97 13.05
N SER A 98 3.95 -9.75 12.65
CA SER A 98 4.93 -10.85 12.50
C SER A 98 5.21 -11.55 13.82
N GLY A 99 5.33 -10.79 14.92
CA GLY A 99 5.49 -11.33 16.26
C GLY A 99 4.29 -12.16 16.72
N ILE A 100 3.06 -11.68 16.46
CA ILE A 100 1.82 -12.42 16.78
C ILE A 100 1.78 -13.75 16.01
N VAL A 101 2.03 -13.71 14.70
CA VAL A 101 2.01 -14.93 13.87
C VAL A 101 3.15 -15.88 14.28
N TYR A 102 4.32 -15.35 14.62
CA TYR A 102 5.43 -16.16 15.12
C TYR A 102 5.07 -16.92 16.39
N GLY A 103 4.41 -16.27 17.34
CA GLY A 103 3.97 -16.90 18.58
C GLY A 103 2.79 -17.88 18.41
N ALA A 104 1.92 -17.64 17.42
CA ALA A 104 0.73 -18.45 17.19
C ALA A 104 0.97 -19.67 16.27
N ARG A 105 2.07 -19.69 15.52
CA ARG A 105 2.35 -20.76 14.56
C ARG A 105 2.90 -22.04 15.26
N PRO A 106 2.66 -23.23 14.70
CA PRO A 106 3.34 -24.45 15.14
C PRO A 106 4.87 -24.33 14.97
N SER A 107 5.64 -24.89 15.89
CA SER A 107 7.10 -24.84 15.88
C SER A 107 7.78 -25.48 14.66
N THR A 108 7.05 -26.30 13.91
CA THR A 108 7.52 -27.01 12.71
C THR A 108 7.34 -26.21 11.42
N THR A 109 6.82 -24.98 11.48
CA THR A 109 6.59 -24.16 10.30
C THR A 109 7.81 -23.33 9.91
N ASP A 110 7.84 -22.99 8.66
CA ASP A 110 8.93 -22.39 7.91
C ASP A 110 9.20 -20.90 8.20
N ALA A 111 9.86 -20.23 7.27
CA ALA A 111 10.45 -18.91 7.35
C ALA A 111 9.46 -17.74 7.53
N LEU A 112 8.29 -17.89 8.15
CA LEU A 112 7.35 -16.81 8.50
C LEU A 112 6.97 -15.92 7.29
N GLY A 113 7.02 -16.48 6.07
CA GLY A 113 6.81 -15.71 4.86
C GLY A 113 7.90 -14.66 4.58
N LEU A 114 9.11 -14.87 5.08
CA LEU A 114 10.29 -14.06 4.77
C LEU A 114 10.51 -14.00 3.26
N ASN A 115 10.75 -12.83 2.74
CA ASN A 115 11.14 -12.67 1.35
C ASN A 115 12.59 -13.11 1.14
N ALA A 116 12.83 -13.88 0.10
CA ALA A 116 14.17 -14.31 -0.30
C ALA A 116 14.27 -14.35 -1.84
N LEU A 117 15.45 -14.10 -2.35
CA LEU A 117 15.74 -14.25 -3.77
C LEU A 117 15.93 -15.73 -4.09
N ASN A 118 15.22 -16.22 -5.09
CA ASN A 118 15.27 -17.60 -5.53
C ASN A 118 15.68 -17.68 -7.01
N GLY A 119 16.90 -18.13 -7.26
CA GLY A 119 17.43 -18.27 -8.60
C GLY A 119 17.67 -16.98 -9.39
N VAL A 120 17.58 -15.81 -8.72
CA VAL A 120 17.80 -14.50 -9.33
C VAL A 120 18.87 -13.71 -8.58
N THR A 121 19.59 -12.88 -9.30
CA THR A 121 20.56 -11.95 -8.70
C THR A 121 19.82 -10.79 -7.99
N PRO A 122 20.46 -10.07 -7.05
CA PRO A 122 19.84 -8.91 -6.41
C PRO A 122 19.37 -7.84 -7.39
N SER A 123 20.10 -7.58 -8.47
CA SER A 123 19.71 -6.61 -9.51
C SER A 123 18.47 -7.08 -10.29
N GLN A 124 18.38 -8.35 -10.61
CA GLN A 124 17.17 -8.94 -11.20
C GLN A 124 15.99 -8.86 -10.23
N GLY A 125 16.23 -9.16 -8.94
CA GLY A 125 15.22 -9.00 -7.89
C GLY A 125 14.68 -7.58 -7.80
N VAL A 126 15.55 -6.55 -7.85
CA VAL A 126 15.13 -5.15 -7.90
C VAL A 126 14.23 -4.88 -9.10
N GLY A 127 14.59 -5.38 -10.30
CA GLY A 127 13.78 -5.20 -11.51
C GLY A 127 12.39 -5.84 -11.39
N ILE A 128 12.31 -7.05 -10.85
CA ILE A 128 11.05 -7.78 -10.64
C ILE A 128 10.18 -7.02 -9.63
N GLU A 129 10.73 -6.63 -8.48
CA GLU A 129 10.01 -5.89 -7.45
C GLU A 129 9.55 -4.51 -7.94
N LEU A 130 10.38 -3.83 -8.77
CA LEU A 130 10.03 -2.56 -9.39
C LEU A 130 8.81 -2.73 -10.29
N LEU A 131 8.82 -3.68 -11.22
CA LEU A 131 7.72 -3.89 -12.17
C LEU A 131 6.42 -4.33 -11.47
N ALA A 132 6.54 -5.26 -10.51
CA ALA A 132 5.39 -5.73 -9.74
C ALA A 132 4.78 -4.61 -8.86
N THR A 133 5.60 -3.71 -8.34
CA THR A 133 5.11 -2.56 -7.56
C THR A 133 4.62 -1.43 -8.46
N PHE A 134 5.27 -1.20 -9.59
CA PHE A 134 4.83 -0.21 -10.58
C PHE A 134 3.38 -0.45 -11.00
N GLN A 135 3.02 -1.67 -11.41
CA GLN A 135 1.65 -1.98 -11.85
C GLN A 135 0.65 -1.82 -10.69
N LEU A 136 1.05 -2.17 -9.45
CA LEU A 136 0.21 -1.98 -8.28
C LEU A 136 -0.07 -0.50 -8.01
N VAL A 137 0.98 0.32 -7.93
CA VAL A 137 0.84 1.76 -7.61
C VAL A 137 0.15 2.50 -8.74
N LEU A 138 0.40 2.13 -9.99
CA LEU A 138 -0.32 2.66 -11.15
C LEU A 138 -1.83 2.39 -11.03
N CYS A 139 -2.20 1.17 -10.68
CA CYS A 139 -3.60 0.81 -10.44
C CYS A 139 -4.18 1.66 -9.30
N VAL A 140 -3.49 1.75 -8.16
CA VAL A 140 -3.95 2.56 -7.01
C VAL A 140 -4.23 4.00 -7.44
N ILE A 141 -3.27 4.67 -8.08
CA ILE A 141 -3.43 6.06 -8.50
C ILE A 141 -4.61 6.20 -9.49
N ALA A 142 -4.68 5.29 -10.47
CA ALA A 142 -5.69 5.35 -11.51
C ALA A 142 -7.13 5.14 -11.00
N VAL A 143 -7.34 4.21 -10.05
CA VAL A 143 -8.69 3.92 -9.54
C VAL A 143 -9.14 4.84 -8.41
N THR A 144 -8.21 5.60 -7.83
CA THR A 144 -8.49 6.59 -6.77
C THR A 144 -8.46 8.03 -7.27
N ASP A 145 -8.17 8.26 -8.53
CA ASP A 145 -8.14 9.60 -9.12
C ASP A 145 -9.56 10.18 -9.19
N LYS A 146 -9.82 11.20 -8.39
CA LYS A 146 -11.12 11.89 -8.30
C LYS A 146 -11.55 12.58 -9.59
N ARG A 147 -10.64 12.82 -10.54
CA ARG A 147 -10.95 13.39 -11.86
C ARG A 147 -11.61 12.37 -12.79
N ARG A 148 -11.44 11.06 -12.51
CA ARG A 148 -12.05 9.99 -13.30
C ARG A 148 -13.50 9.79 -12.89
N ARG A 149 -14.39 9.83 -13.89
CA ARG A 149 -15.84 9.60 -13.72
C ARG A 149 -16.30 8.25 -14.28
N ASP A 150 -15.39 7.54 -14.93
CA ASP A 150 -15.63 6.25 -15.57
C ASP A 150 -15.39 5.06 -14.62
N VAL A 151 -14.78 5.30 -13.45
CA VAL A 151 -14.55 4.26 -12.45
C VAL A 151 -15.84 4.02 -11.66
N THR A 152 -16.68 3.12 -12.16
CA THR A 152 -17.98 2.76 -11.53
C THR A 152 -17.90 1.48 -10.70
N GLY A 153 -16.80 0.72 -10.81
CA GLY A 153 -16.56 -0.51 -10.07
C GLY A 153 -15.91 -0.28 -8.70
N SER A 154 -15.62 -1.40 -8.02
CA SER A 154 -14.93 -1.36 -6.73
C SER A 154 -13.42 -1.10 -6.90
N ALA A 155 -12.96 0.10 -6.59
CA ALA A 155 -11.54 0.43 -6.53
C ALA A 155 -10.76 -0.49 -5.58
N PRO A 156 -11.25 -0.81 -4.35
CA PRO A 156 -10.62 -1.78 -3.47
C PRO A 156 -10.42 -3.16 -4.09
N LEU A 157 -11.39 -3.66 -4.84
CA LEU A 157 -11.26 -4.95 -5.53
C LEU A 157 -10.19 -4.89 -6.63
N ALA A 158 -10.17 -3.84 -7.43
CA ALA A 158 -9.14 -3.65 -8.47
C ALA A 158 -7.73 -3.61 -7.86
N ILE A 159 -7.56 -2.89 -6.75
CA ILE A 159 -6.28 -2.83 -6.01
C ILE A 159 -5.90 -4.23 -5.48
N GLY A 160 -6.84 -4.96 -4.91
CA GLY A 160 -6.60 -6.31 -4.44
C GLY A 160 -6.21 -7.27 -5.56
N LEU A 161 -6.88 -7.22 -6.70
CA LEU A 161 -6.52 -8.03 -7.88
C LEU A 161 -5.13 -7.64 -8.43
N SER A 162 -4.76 -6.37 -8.37
CA SER A 162 -3.42 -5.91 -8.73
C SER A 162 -2.34 -6.48 -7.79
N VAL A 163 -2.61 -6.59 -6.49
CA VAL A 163 -1.74 -7.29 -5.54
C VAL A 163 -1.65 -8.78 -5.87
N CYS A 164 -2.77 -9.43 -6.18
CA CYS A 164 -2.81 -10.83 -6.59
C CYS A 164 -1.94 -11.06 -7.83
N LEU A 165 -2.09 -10.22 -8.85
CA LEU A 165 -1.29 -10.27 -10.09
C LEU A 165 0.21 -10.16 -9.79
N GLY A 166 0.62 -9.19 -8.96
CA GLY A 166 2.02 -9.03 -8.58
C GLY A 166 2.60 -10.29 -7.89
N HIS A 167 1.81 -10.92 -7.00
CA HIS A 167 2.22 -12.16 -6.34
C HIS A 167 2.31 -13.33 -7.33
N LEU A 168 1.32 -13.52 -8.18
CA LEU A 168 1.35 -14.57 -9.21
C LEU A 168 2.56 -14.45 -10.14
N ALA A 169 3.01 -13.23 -10.41
CA ALA A 169 4.14 -12.98 -11.29
C ALA A 169 5.51 -13.07 -10.62
N ALA A 170 5.61 -12.76 -9.32
CA ALA A 170 6.90 -12.52 -8.67
C ALA A 170 7.23 -13.47 -7.51
N ILE A 171 6.26 -14.25 -7.01
CA ILE A 171 6.45 -15.02 -5.78
C ILE A 171 7.56 -16.08 -5.90
N SER A 172 7.65 -16.75 -7.04
CA SER A 172 8.66 -17.78 -7.32
C SER A 172 10.09 -17.23 -7.41
N TYR A 173 10.26 -15.92 -7.69
CA TYR A 173 11.57 -15.29 -7.86
C TYR A 173 12.05 -14.53 -6.62
N THR A 174 11.17 -13.74 -6.00
CA THR A 174 11.53 -12.84 -4.90
C THR A 174 10.70 -13.08 -3.63
N GLY A 175 9.76 -14.02 -3.67
CA GLY A 175 8.74 -14.14 -2.63
C GLY A 175 7.72 -13.00 -2.67
N CYS A 176 7.78 -12.13 -3.67
CA CYS A 176 6.93 -10.97 -3.90
C CYS A 176 6.82 -10.04 -2.68
N GLY A 177 7.78 -9.13 -2.54
CA GLY A 177 7.74 -8.09 -1.52
C GLY A 177 6.67 -7.06 -1.82
N ILE A 178 6.84 -6.31 -2.91
CA ILE A 178 6.03 -5.17 -3.40
C ILE A 178 5.60 -4.18 -2.32
N ASN A 179 6.07 -4.40 -1.11
CA ASN A 179 5.70 -3.66 0.10
C ASN A 179 6.84 -3.75 1.12
N PRO A 180 7.62 -2.68 1.33
CA PRO A 180 8.73 -2.68 2.28
C PRO A 180 8.33 -3.09 3.71
N ALA A 181 7.17 -2.68 4.20
CA ALA A 181 6.70 -3.06 5.53
C ALA A 181 6.36 -4.56 5.61
N ARG A 182 5.80 -5.15 4.54
CA ARG A 182 5.52 -6.59 4.47
C ARG A 182 6.81 -7.42 4.53
N SER A 183 7.87 -6.92 3.92
CA SER A 183 9.17 -7.60 3.93
C SER A 183 9.91 -7.42 5.26
N PHE A 184 9.77 -6.25 5.87
CA PHE A 184 10.46 -5.88 7.10
C PHE A 184 10.02 -6.70 8.32
N GLY A 185 8.73 -6.90 8.51
CA GLY A 185 8.21 -7.56 9.72
C GLY A 185 8.81 -8.95 9.96
N PRO A 186 8.70 -9.90 9.02
CA PRO A 186 9.33 -11.20 9.14
C PRO A 186 10.86 -11.14 9.29
N ALA A 187 11.53 -10.25 8.54
CA ALA A 187 12.97 -10.06 8.61
C ALA A 187 13.42 -9.63 10.01
N LEU A 188 12.68 -8.74 10.65
CA LEU A 188 12.94 -8.28 12.01
C LEU A 188 12.80 -9.43 13.05
N ILE A 189 11.70 -10.18 12.96
CA ILE A 189 11.42 -11.26 13.93
C ILE A 189 12.40 -12.43 13.80
N LEU A 190 12.81 -12.72 12.57
CA LEU A 190 13.78 -13.82 12.30
C LEU A 190 15.24 -13.33 12.33
N SER A 191 15.46 -12.01 12.49
CA SER A 191 16.79 -11.39 12.41
C SER A 191 17.55 -11.72 11.12
N ASP A 192 16.81 -11.84 10.01
CA ASP A 192 17.37 -12.14 8.68
C ASP A 192 17.04 -10.99 7.70
N PHE A 193 18.07 -10.21 7.38
CA PHE A 193 18.02 -9.08 6.44
C PHE A 193 18.80 -9.36 5.14
N THR A 194 19.02 -10.62 4.80
CA THR A 194 19.72 -11.01 3.58
C THR A 194 19.02 -10.43 2.36
N ASN A 195 19.75 -9.62 1.57
CA ASN A 195 19.21 -8.89 0.42
C ASN A 195 17.97 -8.03 0.69
N HIS A 196 17.74 -7.64 1.94
CA HIS A 196 16.52 -6.93 2.34
C HIS A 196 16.34 -5.58 1.62
N TRP A 197 17.44 -4.93 1.24
CA TRP A 197 17.43 -3.69 0.49
C TRP A 197 16.71 -3.77 -0.87
N VAL A 198 16.67 -4.94 -1.49
CA VAL A 198 15.94 -5.20 -2.75
C VAL A 198 14.46 -4.86 -2.60
N TYR A 199 13.87 -5.23 -1.45
CA TYR A 199 12.46 -5.03 -1.11
C TYR A 199 12.12 -3.61 -0.66
N TRP A 200 13.12 -2.73 -0.66
CA TRP A 200 12.96 -1.28 -0.50
C TRP A 200 13.18 -0.57 -1.82
N VAL A 201 14.32 -0.77 -2.43
CA VAL A 201 14.71 -0.07 -3.66
C VAL A 201 13.75 -0.37 -4.80
N GLY A 202 13.50 -1.66 -5.08
CA GLY A 202 12.59 -2.07 -6.15
C GLY A 202 11.19 -1.44 -5.99
N PRO A 203 10.48 -1.70 -4.88
CA PRO A 203 9.16 -1.15 -4.66
C PRO A 203 9.09 0.39 -4.64
N MET A 204 10.05 1.06 -4.00
CA MET A 204 10.05 2.53 -3.95
C MET A 204 10.24 3.14 -5.34
N CYS A 205 11.17 2.60 -6.13
CA CYS A 205 11.37 3.02 -7.52
C CYS A 205 10.13 2.73 -8.39
N GLY A 206 9.51 1.57 -8.21
CA GLY A 206 8.27 1.21 -8.92
C GLY A 206 7.13 2.16 -8.61
N GLY A 207 6.93 2.49 -7.32
CA GLY A 207 5.92 3.46 -6.88
C GLY A 207 6.15 4.87 -7.42
N LEU A 208 7.40 5.33 -7.41
CA LEU A 208 7.78 6.63 -7.99
C LEU A 208 7.52 6.66 -9.49
N ALA A 209 7.99 5.65 -10.21
CA ALA A 209 7.81 5.55 -11.67
C ALA A 209 6.31 5.55 -12.04
N ALA A 210 5.48 4.84 -11.29
CA ALA A 210 4.03 4.82 -11.51
C ALA A 210 3.41 6.22 -11.35
N ALA A 211 3.78 6.95 -10.29
CA ALA A 211 3.30 8.31 -10.06
C ALA A 211 3.71 9.26 -11.18
N LEU A 212 4.98 9.22 -11.58
CA LEU A 212 5.50 10.07 -12.65
C LEU A 212 4.82 9.76 -14.00
N ILE A 213 4.73 8.48 -14.37
CA ILE A 213 4.12 8.08 -15.64
C ILE A 213 2.64 8.44 -15.65
N TYR A 214 1.90 8.19 -14.57
CA TYR A 214 0.49 8.52 -14.52
C TYR A 214 0.25 10.04 -14.60
N ASP A 215 0.94 10.83 -13.77
CA ASP A 215 0.70 12.26 -13.64
C ASP A 215 1.23 13.11 -14.80
N PHE A 216 2.22 12.62 -15.55
CA PHE A 216 2.82 13.37 -16.66
C PHE A 216 2.52 12.83 -18.05
N LEU A 217 2.25 11.52 -18.19
CA LEU A 217 2.09 10.90 -19.50
C LEU A 217 0.66 10.37 -19.72
N LEU A 218 0.09 9.61 -18.77
CA LEU A 218 -1.17 8.92 -19.00
C LEU A 218 -2.38 9.83 -18.77
N PHE A 219 -2.38 10.57 -17.67
CA PHE A 219 -3.46 11.46 -17.29
C PHE A 219 -2.92 12.74 -16.65
N PRO A 220 -2.30 13.63 -17.43
CA PRO A 220 -1.57 14.78 -16.93
C PRO A 220 -2.41 15.67 -16.01
N LYS A 221 -1.79 16.15 -14.94
CA LYS A 221 -2.35 17.19 -14.07
C LYS A 221 -1.81 18.53 -14.53
N TYR A 222 -2.72 19.34 -15.06
CA TYR A 222 -2.40 20.69 -15.55
C TYR A 222 -2.49 21.75 -14.44
N ASP A 223 -2.76 21.34 -13.20
CA ASP A 223 -2.79 22.25 -12.06
C ASP A 223 -1.42 22.90 -11.84
N ASP A 224 -1.43 24.15 -11.42
CA ASP A 224 -0.22 24.92 -11.18
C ASP A 224 0.70 24.19 -10.20
N PHE A 225 1.95 24.05 -10.58
CA PHE A 225 2.99 23.42 -9.76
C PHE A 225 3.03 23.96 -8.30
N PRO A 226 2.86 25.27 -8.05
CA PRO A 226 2.75 25.81 -6.70
C PRO A 226 1.60 25.22 -5.87
N GLU A 227 0.43 24.98 -6.45
CA GLU A 227 -0.71 24.37 -5.74
C GLU A 227 -0.41 22.92 -5.36
N ARG A 228 0.23 22.16 -6.23
CA ARG A 228 0.68 20.80 -5.93
C ARG A 228 1.71 20.77 -4.80
N MET A 229 2.64 21.73 -4.78
CA MET A 229 3.65 21.84 -3.73
C MET A 229 3.03 22.19 -2.36
N LYS A 230 1.95 22.97 -2.32
CA LYS A 230 1.21 23.25 -1.08
C LYS A 230 0.69 21.96 -0.43
N VAL A 231 0.25 20.99 -1.23
CA VAL A 231 -0.23 19.70 -0.70
C VAL A 231 0.85 18.96 0.07
N LEU A 232 2.12 19.03 -0.36
CA LEU A 232 3.23 18.38 0.33
C LEU A 232 3.47 18.94 1.74
N VAL A 233 3.20 20.23 1.93
CA VAL A 233 3.39 20.91 3.23
C VAL A 233 2.13 20.83 4.09
N SER A 234 0.98 21.15 3.51
CA SER A 234 -0.27 21.35 4.25
C SER A 234 -1.28 20.22 4.11
N GLY A 235 -1.02 19.25 3.23
CA GLY A 235 -2.00 18.23 2.83
C GLY A 235 -2.98 18.75 1.76
N PRO A 236 -3.73 17.86 1.11
CA PRO A 236 -4.77 18.25 0.17
C PRO A 236 -5.80 19.10 0.90
N ALA A 237 -6.32 20.15 0.25
CA ALA A 237 -7.45 20.91 0.74
C ALA A 237 -8.64 19.93 0.85
N GLY A 238 -8.83 19.38 2.03
CA GLY A 238 -9.92 18.46 2.31
C GLY A 238 -11.11 19.27 2.77
N ASN A 239 -12.30 18.95 2.31
CA ASN A 239 -13.56 19.34 2.91
C ASN A 239 -13.70 18.71 4.31
N TYR A 240 -12.86 19.12 5.24
CA TYR A 240 -13.15 18.98 6.66
C TYR A 240 -13.63 20.32 7.18
N ASP A 241 -14.84 20.71 6.78
CA ASP A 241 -15.61 21.67 7.54
C ASP A 241 -16.02 21.02 8.86
N VAL A 242 -15.14 21.12 9.84
CA VAL A 242 -15.40 20.72 11.23
C VAL A 242 -16.25 21.76 11.95
N ASN A 243 -16.69 22.80 11.25
CA ASN A 243 -17.65 23.77 11.76
C ASN A 243 -18.96 23.59 11.02
N GLY A 244 -19.93 22.96 11.68
CA GLY A 244 -21.35 23.00 11.31
C GLY A 244 -21.87 24.44 11.27
N GLY A 245 -21.52 25.17 10.24
CA GLY A 245 -22.19 26.38 9.83
C GLY A 245 -23.31 25.96 8.88
N THR A 246 -24.53 26.01 9.37
CA THR A 246 -25.75 25.97 8.57
C THR A 246 -25.75 27.12 7.56
N ASP A 247 -25.27 26.88 6.35
CA ASP A 247 -25.62 27.75 5.23
C ASP A 247 -26.86 27.16 4.55
N ASN A 248 -27.99 27.82 4.85
CA ASN A 248 -29.24 27.70 4.13
C ASN A 248 -29.03 28.08 2.66
N ALA A 249 -28.72 27.12 1.83
CA ALA A 249 -28.89 27.26 0.40
C ALA A 249 -30.36 27.02 0.08
N THR A 250 -31.11 28.10 -0.01
CA THR A 250 -32.47 28.14 -0.56
C THR A 250 -32.44 27.58 -1.98
N VAL A 251 -33.04 26.41 -2.15
CA VAL A 251 -33.31 25.84 -3.47
C VAL A 251 -34.51 26.62 -4.05
N GLU A 252 -34.25 27.58 -4.89
CA GLU A 252 -35.31 28.15 -5.78
C GLU A 252 -35.66 27.10 -6.83
N MET A 253 -36.83 26.49 -6.64
CA MET A 253 -37.50 25.77 -7.71
C MET A 253 -38.11 26.78 -8.68
N THR A 254 -37.46 27.03 -9.79
CA THR A 254 -38.12 27.66 -10.93
C THR A 254 -38.85 26.58 -11.72
N SER A 255 -40.17 26.59 -11.60
CA SER A 255 -41.10 25.95 -12.52
C SER A 255 -41.04 26.63 -13.90
N LYS A 256 -40.71 25.87 -14.92
CA LYS A 256 -41.32 26.00 -16.27
C LYS A 256 -41.15 24.66 -17.00
#